data_e02faca598da69bac60303c45e2ce97e
#
_entry.id   e02faca598da69bac60303c45e2ce97e
#
_cell.length_a   1.000
_cell.length_b   1.000
_cell.length_c   1.000
_cell.angle_alpha   90.00
_cell.angle_beta   90.00
_cell.angle_gamma   90.00
#
_symmetry.space_group_name_H-M   'P 1'
#
loop_
_entity.id
_entity.type
_entity.pdbx_description
1 polymer ?
#
loop_
_entity_poly.entity_id
_entity_poly.type
_entity_poly.pdbx_seq_one_letter_code
_entity_poly.pdbx_strand_id
1 'polypeptide(L)'
;MGIETNRSTLVYSLIEGISFGLFDNYQALSKTGIKLNNLFVIGGGSKNEDWIKLLASILDRDLAITEASDAMAAYGAARLAYLGYNNLKHEDVLRPPSVKKVIEKDNSMSPILQDRFAQWKNYYVK
;
A
#
# COMPACT_ATOMS: atom_id res chain seq x y z
N MET A 1 3.46 28.41 -0.20
CA MET A 1 3.45 28.03 -1.62
C MET A 1 4.51 28.85 -2.35
N GLY A 2 5.44 28.20 -3.03
CA GLY A 2 6.46 28.87 -3.82
C GLY A 2 5.97 29.25 -5.21
N ILE A 3 6.73 30.10 -5.92
CA ILE A 3 6.40 30.58 -7.30
C ILE A 3 6.30 29.42 -8.30
N GLU A 4 6.89 28.25 -8.02
CA GLU A 4 6.88 27.06 -8.89
C GLU A 4 5.76 26.07 -8.59
N THR A 5 4.85 26.40 -7.68
CA THR A 5 3.75 25.50 -7.30
C THR A 5 2.69 25.49 -8.40
N ASN A 6 2.61 24.39 -9.13
CA ASN A 6 1.58 24.16 -10.14
C ASN A 6 0.63 23.02 -9.68
N ARG A 7 -0.44 22.78 -10.48
CA ARG A 7 -1.44 21.76 -10.16
C ARG A 7 -0.83 20.36 -10.02
N SER A 8 0.10 19.99 -10.87
CA SER A 8 0.74 18.66 -10.82
C SER A 8 1.57 18.49 -9.57
N THR A 9 2.31 19.52 -9.15
CA THR A 9 3.08 19.51 -7.90
C THR A 9 2.19 19.37 -6.68
N LEU A 10 1.03 20.03 -6.67
CA LEU A 10 0.05 19.90 -5.58
C LEU A 10 -0.54 18.50 -5.50
N VAL A 11 -0.94 17.93 -6.63
CA VAL A 11 -1.46 16.56 -6.69
C VAL A 11 -0.40 15.55 -6.25
N TYR A 12 0.84 15.71 -6.73
CA TYR A 12 1.94 14.84 -6.34
C TYR A 12 2.20 14.90 -4.82
N SER A 13 2.26 16.10 -4.25
CA SER A 13 2.49 16.26 -2.80
C SER A 13 1.37 15.64 -1.94
N LEU A 14 0.12 15.71 -2.42
CA LEU A 14 -1.00 15.06 -1.76
C LEU A 14 -0.86 13.54 -1.76
N ILE A 15 -0.58 12.95 -2.93
CA ILE A 15 -0.40 11.51 -3.11
C ILE A 15 0.81 11.02 -2.31
N GLU A 16 1.90 11.76 -2.31
CA GLU A 16 3.09 11.45 -1.53
C GLU A 16 2.79 11.48 -0.02
N GLY A 17 2.09 12.50 0.46
CA GLY A 17 1.69 12.60 1.86
C GLY A 17 0.80 11.44 2.33
N ILE A 18 -0.18 11.03 1.50
CA ILE A 18 -0.99 9.84 1.76
C ILE A 18 -0.11 8.59 1.83
N SER A 19 0.85 8.45 0.92
CA SER A 19 1.77 7.32 0.87
C SER A 19 2.69 7.27 2.09
N PHE A 20 3.13 8.41 2.59
CA PHE A 20 3.89 8.50 3.84
C PHE A 20 3.06 8.07 5.06
N GLY A 21 1.77 8.41 5.12
CA GLY A 21 0.87 7.91 6.16
C GLY A 21 0.72 6.39 6.12
N LEU A 22 0.63 5.78 4.92
CA LEU A 22 0.62 4.33 4.76
C LEU A 22 1.95 3.70 5.19
N PHE A 23 3.07 4.33 4.89
CA PHE A 23 4.39 3.86 5.31
C PHE A 23 4.59 3.94 6.83
N ASP A 24 4.10 4.98 7.49
CA ASP A 24 4.15 5.07 8.96
C ASP A 24 3.37 3.93 9.63
N ASN A 25 2.17 3.61 9.11
CA ASN A 25 1.40 2.45 9.53
C ASN A 25 2.13 1.12 9.28
N TYR A 26 2.78 0.98 8.11
CA TYR A 26 3.59 -0.20 7.80
C TYR A 26 4.75 -0.35 8.78
N GLN A 27 5.45 0.73 9.12
CA GLN A 27 6.53 0.71 10.11
C GLN A 27 6.01 0.32 11.50
N ALA A 28 4.84 0.81 11.90
CA ALA A 28 4.22 0.46 13.17
C ALA A 28 3.91 -1.05 13.24
N LEU A 29 3.33 -1.61 12.18
CA LEU A 29 3.08 -3.05 12.08
C LEU A 29 4.37 -3.88 12.10
N SER A 30 5.40 -3.44 11.38
CA SER A 30 6.70 -4.14 11.34
C SER A 30 7.35 -4.24 12.73
N LYS A 31 7.16 -3.23 13.59
CA LYS A 31 7.66 -3.22 14.98
C LYS A 31 6.96 -4.23 15.89
N THR A 32 5.78 -4.74 15.52
CA THR A 32 5.08 -5.78 16.32
C THR A 32 5.67 -7.17 16.15
N GLY A 33 6.68 -7.35 15.29
CA GLY A 33 7.30 -8.65 14.99
C GLY A 33 6.55 -9.47 13.95
N ILE A 34 5.46 -8.97 13.38
CA ILE A 34 4.72 -9.63 12.29
C ILE A 34 5.61 -9.64 11.03
N LYS A 35 5.80 -10.82 10.45
CA LYS A 35 6.51 -10.96 9.16
C LYS A 35 5.60 -10.55 8.01
N LEU A 36 5.85 -9.39 7.44
CA LEU A 36 5.13 -8.88 6.27
C LEU A 36 5.85 -9.34 4.99
N ASN A 37 5.60 -10.57 4.57
CA ASN A 37 6.32 -11.18 3.44
C ASN A 37 5.80 -10.66 2.09
N ASN A 38 4.49 -10.69 1.89
CA ASN A 38 3.84 -10.27 0.65
C ASN A 38 2.94 -9.06 0.92
N LEU A 39 3.12 -8.01 0.15
CA LEU A 39 2.31 -6.82 0.22
C LEU A 39 1.39 -6.75 -1.00
N PHE A 40 0.10 -6.75 -0.76
CA PHE A 40 -0.92 -6.65 -1.80
C PHE A 40 -1.58 -5.28 -1.78
N VAL A 41 -1.79 -4.70 -2.96
CA VAL A 41 -2.58 -3.48 -3.12
C VAL A 41 -3.95 -3.85 -3.64
N ILE A 42 -4.98 -3.41 -2.88
CA ILE A 42 -6.39 -3.64 -3.21
C ILE A 42 -7.16 -2.31 -3.18
N GLY A 43 -8.36 -2.32 -3.72
CA GLY A 43 -9.21 -1.14 -3.81
C GLY A 43 -8.97 -0.32 -5.07
N GLY A 44 -9.71 0.77 -5.22
CA GLY A 44 -9.69 1.61 -6.42
C GLY A 44 -8.33 2.24 -6.73
N GLY A 45 -7.52 2.50 -5.70
CA GLY A 45 -6.16 3.03 -5.85
C GLY A 45 -5.21 2.12 -6.61
N SER A 46 -5.45 0.79 -6.60
CA SER A 46 -4.64 -0.18 -7.33
C SER A 46 -4.66 -0.01 -8.86
N LYS A 47 -5.59 0.79 -9.39
CA LYS A 47 -5.68 1.12 -10.82
C LYS A 47 -4.68 2.19 -11.26
N ASN A 48 -4.11 2.95 -10.34
CA ASN A 48 -3.11 3.97 -10.62
C ASN A 48 -1.70 3.40 -10.40
N GLU A 49 -1.10 2.84 -11.45
CA GLU A 49 0.21 2.18 -11.37
C GLU A 49 1.33 3.15 -10.98
N ASP A 50 1.25 4.43 -11.37
CA ASP A 50 2.26 5.43 -11.00
C ASP A 50 2.24 5.68 -9.49
N TRP A 51 1.06 5.74 -8.90
CA TRP A 51 0.94 5.82 -7.44
C TRP A 51 1.48 4.56 -6.75
N ILE A 52 1.15 3.37 -7.27
CA ILE A 52 1.64 2.12 -6.69
C ILE A 52 3.17 2.03 -6.80
N LYS A 53 3.77 2.50 -7.90
CA LYS A 53 5.22 2.58 -8.04
C LYS A 53 5.85 3.55 -7.04
N LEU A 54 5.24 4.72 -6.83
CA LEU A 54 5.67 5.65 -5.78
C LEU A 54 5.60 5.00 -4.40
N LEU A 55 4.47 4.35 -4.07
CA LEU A 55 4.28 3.66 -2.80
C LEU A 55 5.29 2.51 -2.60
N ALA A 56 5.54 1.70 -3.64
CA ALA A 56 6.55 0.64 -3.62
C ALA A 56 7.94 1.20 -3.28
N SER A 57 8.29 2.35 -3.89
CA SER A 57 9.57 3.02 -3.66
C SER A 57 9.68 3.62 -2.25
N ILE A 58 8.58 4.14 -1.70
CA ILE A 58 8.51 4.63 -0.32
C ILE A 58 8.64 3.49 0.68
N LEU A 59 7.94 2.38 0.46
CA LEU A 59 8.00 1.18 1.31
C LEU A 59 9.32 0.42 1.18
N ASP A 60 10.12 0.73 0.17
CA ASP A 60 11.31 -0.01 -0.24
C ASP A 60 11.01 -1.51 -0.49
N ARG A 61 9.81 -1.81 -1.05
CA ARG A 61 9.30 -3.15 -1.29
C ARG A 61 8.49 -3.19 -2.58
N ASP A 62 8.59 -4.31 -3.29
CA ASP A 62 7.71 -4.57 -4.42
C ASP A 62 6.28 -4.81 -3.94
N LEU A 63 5.32 -4.36 -4.73
CA LEU A 63 3.89 -4.45 -4.41
C LEU A 63 3.16 -5.30 -5.45
N ALA A 64 2.35 -6.24 -4.98
CA ALA A 64 1.55 -7.09 -5.84
C ALA A 64 0.12 -6.53 -5.99
N ILE A 65 -0.34 -6.44 -7.22
CA ILE A 65 -1.74 -6.15 -7.57
C ILE A 65 -2.43 -7.48 -7.82
N THR A 66 -3.56 -7.70 -7.15
CA THR A 66 -4.33 -8.95 -7.28
C THR A 66 -5.31 -8.89 -8.44
N GLU A 67 -5.75 -10.06 -8.93
CA GLU A 67 -6.92 -10.14 -9.80
C GLU A 67 -8.13 -9.52 -9.07
N ALA A 68 -8.98 -8.80 -9.81
CA ALA A 68 -10.15 -8.12 -9.26
C ALA A 68 -9.84 -7.26 -8.01
N SER A 69 -8.68 -6.58 -7.99
CA SER A 69 -8.18 -5.83 -6.83
C SER A 69 -9.17 -4.79 -6.28
N ASP A 70 -10.03 -4.23 -7.11
CA ASP A 70 -11.07 -3.27 -6.73
C ASP A 70 -12.25 -3.91 -5.98
N ALA A 71 -12.50 -5.22 -6.16
CA ALA A 71 -13.55 -5.98 -5.49
C ALA A 71 -13.04 -6.83 -4.30
N MET A 72 -11.75 -6.83 -4.00
CA MET A 72 -11.14 -7.74 -3.01
C MET A 72 -11.68 -7.55 -1.59
N ALA A 73 -12.07 -6.35 -1.19
CA ALA A 73 -12.68 -6.12 0.13
C ALA A 73 -14.04 -6.83 0.24
N ALA A 74 -14.89 -6.69 -0.78
CA ALA A 74 -16.19 -7.38 -0.84
C ALA A 74 -16.01 -8.90 -0.93
N TYR A 75 -15.03 -9.35 -1.70
CA TYR A 75 -14.69 -10.76 -1.81
C TYR A 75 -14.22 -11.35 -0.47
N GLY A 76 -13.40 -10.62 0.28
CA GLY A 76 -12.98 -11.01 1.63
C GLY A 76 -14.15 -11.15 2.58
N ALA A 77 -15.06 -10.17 2.60
CA ALA A 77 -16.28 -10.24 3.41
C ALA A 77 -17.17 -11.43 3.05
N ALA A 78 -17.36 -11.69 1.75
CA ALA A 78 -18.13 -12.84 1.28
C ALA A 78 -17.51 -14.18 1.72
N ARG A 79 -16.19 -14.30 1.69
CA ARG A 79 -15.48 -15.51 2.16
C ARG A 79 -15.65 -15.72 3.66
N LEU A 80 -15.59 -14.65 4.47
CA LEU A 80 -15.84 -14.74 5.91
C LEU A 80 -17.29 -15.18 6.20
N ALA A 81 -18.26 -14.61 5.51
CA ALA A 81 -19.66 -15.01 5.61
C ALA A 81 -19.87 -16.48 5.22
N TYR A 82 -19.23 -16.93 4.14
CA TYR A 82 -19.28 -18.32 3.67
C TYR A 82 -18.71 -19.29 4.70
N LEU A 83 -17.58 -18.94 5.32
CA LEU A 83 -16.98 -19.70 6.41
C LEU A 83 -17.96 -19.87 7.59
N GLY A 84 -18.54 -18.75 8.05
CA GLY A 84 -19.43 -18.75 9.20
C GLY A 84 -20.73 -19.52 8.94
N TYR A 85 -21.31 -19.35 7.75
CA TYR A 85 -22.56 -20.05 7.38
C TYR A 85 -22.40 -21.58 7.27
N ASN A 86 -21.26 -22.04 6.73
CA ASN A 86 -21.02 -23.47 6.48
C ASN A 86 -20.19 -24.16 7.56
N ASN A 87 -19.83 -23.48 8.65
CA ASN A 87 -18.94 -23.99 9.72
C ASN A 87 -17.63 -24.61 9.18
N LEU A 88 -17.05 -23.99 8.15
CA LEU A 88 -15.80 -24.45 7.52
C LEU A 88 -14.57 -23.94 8.28
N LYS A 89 -13.45 -24.66 8.13
CA LYS A 89 -12.17 -24.19 8.63
C LYS A 89 -11.60 -23.12 7.70
N HIS A 90 -10.84 -22.17 8.27
CA HIS A 90 -10.24 -21.09 7.45
C HIS A 90 -9.32 -21.65 6.35
N GLU A 91 -8.62 -22.75 6.62
CA GLU A 91 -7.69 -23.42 5.70
C GLU A 91 -8.37 -23.88 4.41
N ASP A 92 -9.67 -24.21 4.49
CA ASP A 92 -10.44 -24.69 3.34
C ASP A 92 -10.85 -23.54 2.39
N VAL A 93 -10.99 -22.32 2.92
CA VAL A 93 -11.56 -21.19 2.17
C VAL A 93 -10.55 -20.05 1.98
N LEU A 94 -9.70 -19.77 2.97
CA LEU A 94 -8.77 -18.63 2.93
C LEU A 94 -7.47 -19.02 2.21
N ARG A 95 -7.44 -18.82 0.90
CA ARG A 95 -6.25 -18.97 0.07
C ARG A 95 -5.69 -17.59 -0.28
N PRO A 96 -4.36 -17.47 -0.44
CA PRO A 96 -3.76 -16.22 -0.95
C PRO A 96 -4.42 -15.82 -2.28
N PRO A 97 -4.61 -14.52 -2.53
CA PRO A 97 -5.17 -14.06 -3.79
C PRO A 97 -4.21 -14.31 -4.95
N SER A 98 -4.77 -14.53 -6.14
CA SER A 98 -3.99 -14.62 -7.36
C SER A 98 -3.37 -13.27 -7.70
N VAL A 99 -2.07 -13.26 -7.97
CA VAL A 99 -1.33 -12.05 -8.36
C VAL A 99 -1.53 -11.82 -9.86
N LYS A 100 -2.02 -10.64 -10.20
CA LYS A 100 -2.14 -10.18 -11.58
C LYS A 100 -0.84 -9.57 -12.10
N LYS A 101 -0.22 -8.73 -11.27
CA LYS A 101 0.97 -7.96 -11.62
C LYS A 101 1.77 -7.62 -10.36
N VAL A 102 3.09 -7.57 -10.51
CA VAL A 102 3.98 -7.02 -9.49
C VAL A 102 4.51 -5.68 -10.00
N ILE A 103 4.46 -4.66 -9.17
CA ILE A 103 5.06 -3.35 -9.41
C ILE A 103 6.34 -3.27 -8.59
N GLU A 104 7.47 -3.22 -9.29
CA GLU A 104 8.78 -3.13 -8.68
C GLU A 104 9.05 -1.71 -8.16
N LYS A 105 9.71 -1.62 -7.02
CA LYS A 105 10.20 -0.34 -6.47
C LYS A 105 11.25 0.28 -7.38
N ASP A 106 11.37 1.59 -7.34
CA ASP A 106 12.46 2.31 -7.98
C ASP A 106 13.61 2.53 -6.99
N ASN A 107 14.69 1.77 -7.18
CA ASN A 107 15.85 1.81 -6.29
C ASN A 107 16.57 3.17 -6.26
N SER A 108 16.42 3.98 -7.31
CA SER A 108 17.03 5.32 -7.37
C SER A 108 16.24 6.34 -6.56
N MET A 109 14.92 6.17 -6.47
CA MET A 109 14.03 7.07 -5.74
C MET A 109 13.91 6.72 -4.26
N SER A 110 14.03 5.45 -3.89
CA SER A 110 13.81 5.01 -2.51
C SER A 110 14.62 5.79 -1.47
N PRO A 111 15.92 6.06 -1.61
CA PRO A 111 16.67 6.83 -0.62
C PRO A 111 16.15 8.27 -0.47
N ILE A 112 15.82 8.93 -1.57
CA ILE A 112 15.28 10.30 -1.58
C ILE A 112 13.93 10.35 -0.86
N LEU A 113 13.07 9.38 -1.12
CA LEU A 113 11.74 9.28 -0.49
C LEU A 113 11.82 8.97 1.00
N GLN A 114 12.80 8.18 1.43
CA GLN A 114 13.06 7.93 2.86
C GLN A 114 13.48 9.21 3.59
N ASP A 115 14.35 10.02 2.99
CA ASP A 115 14.74 11.31 3.56
C ASP A 115 13.54 12.27 3.66
N ARG A 116 12.74 12.37 2.61
CA ARG A 116 11.51 13.17 2.58
C ARG A 116 10.48 12.69 3.61
N PHE A 117 10.36 11.38 3.81
CA PHE A 117 9.51 10.82 4.86
C PHE A 117 9.97 11.25 6.26
N ALA A 118 11.28 11.22 6.53
CA ALA A 118 11.82 11.67 7.80
C ALA A 118 11.50 13.14 8.06
N GLN A 119 11.60 14.00 7.05
CA GLN A 119 11.19 15.41 7.14
C GLN A 119 9.68 15.54 7.38
N TRP A 120 8.84 14.79 6.63
CA TRP A 120 7.39 14.79 6.80
C TRP A 120 6.99 14.38 8.22
N LYS A 121 7.66 13.38 8.80
CA LYS A 121 7.38 12.92 10.16
C LYS A 121 7.62 13.99 11.22
N ASN A 122 8.60 14.87 11.03
CA ASN A 122 8.89 15.97 11.94
C ASN A 122 7.74 16.99 12.06
N TYR A 123 6.84 17.06 11.10
CA TYR A 123 5.64 17.92 11.19
C TYR A 123 4.54 17.33 12.08
N TYR A 124 4.55 16.02 12.30
CA TYR A 124 3.51 15.33 13.07
C TYR A 124 3.91 15.04 14.52
N VAL A 125 5.20 14.90 14.78
CA VAL A 125 5.70 14.60 16.13
C VAL A 125 6.19 15.90 16.75
N LYS A 126 5.33 16.53 17.51
CA LYS A 126 5.71 17.59 18.47
C LYS A 126 5.54 17.07 19.88
#